data_0ce9099161be520e04efaf9789f56cb7
#
_entry.id   0ce9099161be520e04efaf9789f56cb7
#
_cell.length_a   1.000
_cell.length_b   1.000
_cell.length_c   1.000
_cell.angle_alpha   90.00
_cell.angle_beta   90.00
_cell.angle_gamma   90.00
#
_symmetry.space_group_name_H-M   'P 1'
#
loop_
_entity.id
_entity.type
_entity.pdbx_description
1 polymer ?
#
loop_
_entity_poly.entity_id
_entity_poly.type
_entity_poly.pdbx_seq_one_letter_code
_entity_poly.pdbx_strand_id
1 'polypeptide(L)'
;MASGEDDLIARYFRPLATDPGALGLVDDAAVLTSSGDDLVVTTDAVVEGVHFLPGDPPDTIARKALRVNLSDLAAKGAVPAGFVLTLALREAKEAWLAPFARALGEDAAAFNCPVLGGDTVSTPGPLMISITAF
;
A
#
# COMPACT_ATOMS: atom_id res chain seq x y z
N MET A 1 6.38 24.98 2.16
CA MET A 1 6.97 24.09 1.12
C MET A 1 6.65 22.65 1.49
N ALA A 2 6.09 21.90 0.56
CA ALA A 2 5.81 20.49 0.81
C ALA A 2 7.13 19.72 1.01
N SER A 3 7.13 18.71 1.85
CA SER A 3 8.27 17.80 2.01
C SER A 3 8.39 16.91 0.78
N GLY A 4 9.55 16.28 0.57
CA GLY A 4 9.73 15.29 -0.50
C GLY A 4 8.74 14.12 -0.37
N GLU A 5 8.38 13.76 0.86
CA GLU A 5 7.37 12.76 1.16
C GLU A 5 5.97 13.22 0.71
N ASP A 6 5.60 14.46 1.04
CA ASP A 6 4.30 15.03 0.64
C ASP A 6 4.15 15.05 -0.88
N ASP A 7 5.20 15.44 -1.60
CA ASP A 7 5.20 15.44 -3.06
C ASP A 7 5.05 14.04 -3.64
N LEU A 8 5.73 13.05 -3.08
CA LEU A 8 5.64 11.65 -3.47
C LEU A 8 4.23 11.13 -3.24
N ILE A 9 3.65 11.38 -2.07
CA ILE A 9 2.29 10.96 -1.74
C ILE A 9 1.28 11.60 -2.69
N ALA A 10 1.40 12.90 -2.92
CA ALA A 10 0.50 13.62 -3.80
C ALA A 10 0.54 13.10 -5.25
N ARG A 11 1.73 12.74 -5.72
CA ARG A 11 1.96 12.33 -7.10
C ARG A 11 1.57 10.89 -7.39
N TYR A 12 1.90 9.96 -6.49
CA TYR A 12 1.77 8.52 -6.76
C TYR A 12 0.63 7.84 -6.01
N PHE A 13 0.31 8.27 -4.80
CA PHE A 13 -0.64 7.57 -3.96
C PHE A 13 -1.97 8.27 -3.78
N ARG A 14 -2.00 9.59 -3.69
CA ARG A 14 -3.27 10.32 -3.58
C ARG A 14 -4.26 10.00 -4.71
N PRO A 15 -3.84 9.85 -5.98
CA PRO A 15 -4.75 9.45 -7.04
C PRO A 15 -5.43 8.10 -6.83
N LEU A 16 -4.83 7.21 -6.02
CA LEU A 16 -5.37 5.89 -5.69
C LEU A 16 -6.36 5.94 -4.54
N ALA A 17 -6.32 6.99 -3.73
CA ALA A 17 -7.08 7.12 -2.49
C ALA A 17 -8.46 7.71 -2.77
N THR A 18 -9.29 6.96 -3.48
CA THR A 18 -10.63 7.37 -3.90
C THR A 18 -11.70 7.12 -2.84
N ASP A 19 -11.41 6.31 -1.83
CA ASP A 19 -12.34 6.07 -0.72
C ASP A 19 -12.45 7.30 0.18
N PRO A 20 -13.67 7.70 0.60
CA PRO A 20 -13.84 8.85 1.50
C PRO A 20 -13.06 8.73 2.81
N GLY A 21 -12.87 7.51 3.32
CA GLY A 21 -12.11 7.26 4.55
C GLY A 21 -10.62 7.58 4.44
N ALA A 22 -10.08 7.65 3.23
CA ALA A 22 -8.69 8.03 2.98
C ALA A 22 -8.45 9.53 3.16
N LEU A 23 -9.49 10.36 3.15
CA LEU A 23 -9.42 11.82 3.33
C LEU A 23 -8.40 12.48 2.37
N GLY A 24 -8.26 11.94 1.15
CA GLY A 24 -7.34 12.44 0.14
C GLY A 24 -5.86 12.29 0.50
N LEU A 25 -5.51 11.50 1.51
CA LEU A 25 -4.16 11.34 2.06
C LEU A 25 -3.52 12.68 2.50
N VAL A 26 -4.33 13.64 2.91
CA VAL A 26 -3.86 14.95 3.39
C VAL A 26 -3.91 15.08 4.90
N ASP A 27 -4.47 14.09 5.59
CA ASP A 27 -4.64 14.07 7.03
C ASP A 27 -3.77 12.97 7.65
N ASP A 28 -3.62 13.03 8.97
CA ASP A 28 -2.71 12.14 9.72
C ASP A 28 -3.21 10.70 9.82
N ALA A 29 -4.50 10.46 9.58
CA ALA A 29 -5.09 9.15 9.72
C ALA A 29 -6.25 8.94 8.73
N ALA A 30 -6.51 7.68 8.42
CA ALA A 30 -7.70 7.28 7.68
C ALA A 30 -8.87 7.01 8.63
N VAL A 31 -10.08 7.09 8.09
CA VAL A 31 -11.30 6.73 8.81
C VAL A 31 -11.93 5.51 8.13
N LEU A 32 -12.12 4.46 8.90
CA LEU A 32 -12.82 3.26 8.45
C LEU A 32 -14.17 3.20 9.17
N THR A 33 -15.26 3.33 8.40
CA THR A 33 -16.60 3.31 8.98
C THR A 33 -16.96 1.90 9.43
N SER A 34 -17.36 1.76 10.68
CA SER A 34 -17.82 0.49 11.23
C SER A 34 -19.16 0.09 10.61
N SER A 35 -19.28 -1.17 10.18
CA SER A 35 -20.52 -1.74 9.63
C SER A 35 -21.33 -2.51 10.67
N GLY A 36 -20.79 -2.71 11.87
CA GLY A 36 -21.38 -3.58 12.89
C GLY A 36 -20.92 -5.03 12.83
N ASP A 37 -20.22 -5.41 11.75
CA ASP A 37 -19.58 -6.72 11.62
C ASP A 37 -18.19 -6.71 12.27
N ASP A 38 -17.66 -7.91 12.51
CA ASP A 38 -16.26 -8.04 12.95
C ASP A 38 -15.31 -7.58 11.87
N LEU A 39 -14.25 -6.91 12.28
CA LEU A 39 -13.19 -6.47 11.40
C LEU A 39 -12.06 -7.49 11.44
N VAL A 40 -11.76 -8.11 10.31
CA VAL A 40 -10.60 -9.00 10.17
C VAL A 40 -9.39 -8.17 9.75
N VAL A 41 -8.28 -8.31 10.45
CA VAL A 41 -7.06 -7.54 10.21
C VAL A 41 -5.90 -8.48 10.00
N THR A 42 -5.10 -8.22 8.96
CA THR A 42 -3.86 -8.94 8.70
C THR A 42 -2.75 -7.98 8.31
N THR A 43 -1.50 -8.36 8.54
CA THR A 43 -0.35 -7.56 8.12
C THR A 43 0.78 -8.47 7.66
N ASP A 44 1.41 -8.09 6.55
CA ASP A 44 2.58 -8.76 6.02
C ASP A 44 3.55 -7.75 5.43
N ALA A 45 4.83 -8.01 5.59
CA ALA A 45 5.90 -7.25 4.94
C ALA A 45 6.59 -8.11 3.88
N VAL A 46 6.96 -7.48 2.78
CA VAL A 46 7.84 -8.08 1.77
C VAL A 46 9.14 -7.29 1.72
N VAL A 47 10.26 -8.01 1.80
CA VAL A 47 11.61 -7.43 1.95
C VAL A 47 12.49 -7.91 0.81
N GLU A 48 13.20 -6.96 0.19
CA GLU A 48 14.16 -7.22 -0.86
C GLU A 48 15.24 -8.20 -0.39
N GLY A 49 15.51 -9.20 -1.20
CA GLY A 49 16.47 -10.27 -0.86
C GLY A 49 15.89 -11.40 -0.04
N VAL A 50 14.66 -11.26 0.48
CA VAL A 50 13.95 -12.29 1.26
C VAL A 50 12.71 -12.77 0.52
N HIS A 51 11.84 -11.83 0.13
CA HIS A 51 10.55 -12.14 -0.50
C HIS A 51 10.52 -11.84 -2.00
N PHE A 52 11.44 -11.03 -2.48
CA PHE A 52 11.65 -10.74 -3.88
C PHE A 52 13.13 -10.42 -4.13
N LEU A 53 13.57 -10.49 -5.38
CA LEU A 53 14.97 -10.28 -5.74
C LEU A 53 15.26 -8.79 -5.97
N PRO A 54 16.48 -8.32 -5.66
CA PRO A 54 16.92 -7.01 -6.12
C PRO A 54 16.77 -6.91 -7.64
N GLY A 55 16.14 -5.85 -8.11
CA GLY A 55 15.90 -5.66 -9.54
C GLY A 55 14.63 -6.29 -10.10
N ASP A 56 13.84 -6.98 -9.29
CA ASP A 56 12.52 -7.42 -9.71
C ASP A 56 11.66 -6.23 -10.15
N PRO A 57 10.81 -6.39 -11.18
CA PRO A 57 9.97 -5.29 -11.66
C PRO A 57 9.05 -4.74 -10.54
N PRO A 58 8.95 -3.41 -10.40
CA PRO A 58 8.13 -2.80 -9.33
C PRO A 58 6.66 -3.20 -9.35
N ASP A 59 6.09 -3.42 -10.53
CA ASP A 59 4.71 -3.88 -10.68
C ASP A 59 4.48 -5.24 -10.04
N THR A 60 5.41 -6.17 -10.20
CA THR A 60 5.31 -7.51 -9.59
C THR A 60 5.46 -7.44 -8.07
N ILE A 61 6.29 -6.54 -7.57
CA ILE A 61 6.48 -6.32 -6.13
C ILE A 61 5.18 -5.77 -5.52
N ALA A 62 4.55 -4.79 -6.16
CA ALA A 62 3.29 -4.21 -5.69
C ALA A 62 2.18 -5.27 -5.60
N ARG A 63 2.04 -6.09 -6.64
CA ARG A 63 1.03 -7.15 -6.67
C ARG A 63 1.27 -8.19 -5.59
N LYS A 64 2.51 -8.62 -5.39
CA LYS A 64 2.85 -9.57 -4.33
C LYS A 64 2.53 -8.99 -2.95
N ALA A 65 2.93 -7.74 -2.68
CA ALA A 65 2.73 -7.09 -1.39
C ALA A 65 1.24 -7.02 -1.01
N LEU A 66 0.36 -6.69 -1.95
CA LEU A 66 -1.08 -6.63 -1.67
C LEU A 66 -1.72 -8.02 -1.64
N ARG A 67 -1.39 -8.87 -2.62
CA ARG A 67 -2.06 -10.17 -2.78
C ARG A 67 -1.81 -11.16 -1.66
N VAL A 68 -0.64 -11.13 -1.02
CA VAL A 68 -0.40 -11.99 0.17
C VAL A 68 -1.33 -11.63 1.32
N ASN A 69 -1.63 -10.35 1.49
CA ASN A 69 -2.60 -9.89 2.48
C ASN A 69 -4.05 -10.24 2.08
N LEU A 70 -4.40 -10.06 0.81
CA LEU A 70 -5.73 -10.44 0.31
C LEU A 70 -5.98 -11.94 0.48
N SER A 71 -4.95 -12.76 0.28
CA SER A 71 -5.02 -14.21 0.50
C SER A 71 -5.36 -14.55 1.94
N ASP A 72 -4.75 -13.84 2.89
CA ASP A 72 -5.02 -14.08 4.32
C ASP A 72 -6.43 -13.63 4.73
N LEU A 73 -6.92 -12.52 4.16
CA LEU A 73 -8.32 -12.11 4.36
C LEU A 73 -9.29 -13.16 3.79
N ALA A 74 -9.00 -13.66 2.60
CA ALA A 74 -9.81 -14.69 1.96
C ALA A 74 -9.85 -15.99 2.78
N ALA A 75 -8.71 -16.35 3.39
CA ALA A 75 -8.62 -17.54 4.25
C ALA A 75 -9.54 -17.45 5.49
N LYS A 76 -9.87 -16.23 5.91
CA LYS A 76 -10.85 -15.99 6.99
C LYS A 76 -12.27 -15.77 6.48
N GLY A 77 -12.50 -15.85 5.17
CA GLY A 77 -13.80 -15.56 4.59
C GLY A 77 -14.19 -14.08 4.65
N ALA A 78 -13.20 -13.21 4.81
CA ALA A 78 -13.45 -11.77 4.91
C ALA A 78 -13.54 -11.12 3.53
N VAL A 79 -14.41 -10.12 3.42
CA VAL A 79 -14.48 -9.22 2.27
C VAL A 79 -13.52 -8.05 2.54
N PRO A 80 -12.58 -7.75 1.63
CA PRO A 80 -11.66 -6.66 1.84
C PRO A 80 -12.38 -5.31 2.01
N ALA A 81 -11.93 -4.50 2.98
CA ALA A 81 -12.47 -3.16 3.23
C ALA A 81 -11.46 -2.05 2.89
N GLY A 82 -10.17 -2.36 2.93
CA GLY A 82 -9.11 -1.40 2.62
C GLY A 82 -7.77 -1.84 3.16
N PHE A 83 -6.75 -1.04 2.87
CA PHE A 83 -5.41 -1.29 3.39
C PHE A 83 -4.64 0.01 3.63
N VAL A 84 -3.64 -0.08 4.47
CA VAL A 84 -2.62 0.95 4.65
C VAL A 84 -1.25 0.32 4.37
N LEU A 85 -0.29 1.13 3.87
CA LEU A 85 1.03 0.61 3.57
C LEU A 85 2.13 1.50 4.14
N THR A 86 3.22 0.88 4.55
CA THR A 86 4.49 1.55 4.82
C THR A 86 5.49 1.16 3.74
N LEU A 87 6.12 2.16 3.15
CA LEU A 87 7.08 2.00 2.07
C LEU A 87 8.43 2.54 2.54
N ALA A 88 9.42 1.66 2.66
CA ALA A 88 10.78 2.02 3.03
C ALA A 88 11.67 1.96 1.79
N LEU A 89 12.12 3.11 1.31
CA LEU A 89 12.84 3.28 0.05
C LEU A 89 14.27 3.77 0.29
N ARG A 90 15.23 3.29 -0.51
CA ARG A 90 16.56 3.91 -0.55
C ARG A 90 16.49 5.24 -1.29
N GLU A 91 15.74 5.29 -2.39
CA GLU A 91 15.57 6.49 -3.21
C GLU A 91 14.15 6.55 -3.78
N ALA A 92 13.61 7.75 -3.87
CA ALA A 92 12.30 7.99 -4.48
C ALA A 92 12.44 8.21 -6.00
N LYS A 93 12.63 7.14 -6.76
CA LYS A 93 12.79 7.20 -8.22
C LYS A 93 11.46 7.02 -8.92
N GLU A 94 11.16 7.91 -9.87
CA GLU A 94 9.95 7.83 -10.68
C GLU A 94 9.87 6.51 -11.47
N ALA A 95 10.99 6.05 -12.01
CA ALA A 95 11.05 4.81 -12.78
C ALA A 95 10.62 3.58 -11.96
N TRP A 96 10.75 3.63 -10.63
CA TRP A 96 10.29 2.59 -9.72
C TRP A 96 8.88 2.86 -9.22
N LEU A 97 8.62 4.09 -8.77
CA LEU A 97 7.35 4.46 -8.12
C LEU A 97 6.16 4.47 -9.07
N ALA A 98 6.32 4.92 -10.30
CA ALA A 98 5.21 5.00 -11.25
C ALA A 98 4.63 3.61 -11.59
N PRO A 99 5.42 2.60 -11.99
CA PRO A 99 4.86 1.27 -12.23
C PRO A 99 4.38 0.58 -10.95
N PHE A 100 5.04 0.81 -9.80
CA PHE A 100 4.60 0.29 -8.52
C PHE A 100 3.20 0.81 -8.16
N ALA A 101 3.02 2.12 -8.17
CA ALA A 101 1.74 2.74 -7.81
C ALA A 101 0.62 2.35 -8.78
N ARG A 102 0.92 2.27 -10.08
CA ARG A 102 -0.05 1.84 -11.09
C ARG A 102 -0.53 0.42 -10.84
N ALA A 103 0.37 -0.53 -10.63
CA ALA A 103 0.01 -1.92 -10.38
C ALA A 103 -0.74 -2.08 -9.05
N LEU A 104 -0.32 -1.35 -8.02
CA LEU A 104 -1.03 -1.34 -6.73
C LEU A 104 -2.46 -0.83 -6.90
N GLY A 105 -2.65 0.24 -7.65
CA GLY A 105 -3.97 0.81 -7.93
C GLY A 105 -4.86 -0.13 -8.75
N GLU A 106 -4.29 -0.82 -9.73
CA GLU A 106 -5.04 -1.80 -10.53
C GLU A 106 -5.53 -2.97 -9.67
N ASP A 107 -4.69 -3.51 -8.81
CA ASP A 107 -5.09 -4.58 -7.89
C ASP A 107 -6.07 -4.09 -6.82
N ALA A 108 -5.86 -2.90 -6.26
CA ALA A 108 -6.79 -2.31 -5.31
C ALA A 108 -8.21 -2.19 -5.90
N ALA A 109 -8.31 -1.77 -7.15
CA ALA A 109 -9.58 -1.67 -7.86
C ALA A 109 -10.17 -3.05 -8.18
N ALA A 110 -9.34 -3.98 -8.70
CA ALA A 110 -9.78 -5.31 -9.09
C ALA A 110 -10.33 -6.13 -7.92
N PHE A 111 -9.70 -6.00 -6.74
CA PHE A 111 -10.11 -6.71 -5.53
C PHE A 111 -11.01 -5.88 -4.60
N ASN A 112 -11.37 -4.69 -5.03
CA ASN A 112 -12.18 -3.76 -4.24
C ASN A 112 -11.63 -3.55 -2.83
N CYS A 113 -10.32 -3.33 -2.74
CA CYS A 113 -9.58 -3.10 -1.50
C CYS A 113 -8.84 -1.76 -1.64
N PRO A 114 -9.48 -0.63 -1.28
CA PRO A 114 -8.89 0.68 -1.51
C PRO A 114 -7.72 0.98 -0.57
N VAL A 115 -6.77 1.78 -1.06
CA VAL A 115 -5.72 2.33 -0.19
C VAL A 115 -6.32 3.45 0.67
N LEU A 116 -6.14 3.34 1.98
CA LEU A 116 -6.70 4.30 2.94
C LEU A 116 -5.64 5.24 3.52
N GLY A 117 -4.40 4.82 3.52
CA GLY A 117 -3.32 5.62 4.09
C GLY A 117 -2.00 4.87 4.08
N GLY A 118 -1.03 5.43 4.77
CA GLY A 118 0.28 4.79 4.89
C GLY A 118 1.36 5.74 5.33
N ASP A 119 2.59 5.30 5.13
CA ASP A 119 3.80 6.04 5.49
C ASP A 119 4.89 5.74 4.47
N THR A 120 5.74 6.72 4.19
CA THR A 120 6.90 6.56 3.34
C THR A 120 8.13 7.05 4.09
N VAL A 121 9.12 6.18 4.22
CA VAL A 121 10.36 6.49 4.92
C VAL A 121 11.56 6.20 4.02
N SER A 122 12.67 6.84 4.29
CA SER A 122 13.95 6.56 3.66
C SER A 122 14.75 5.60 4.51
N THR A 123 15.42 4.64 3.87
CA THR A 123 16.30 3.68 4.54
C THR A 123 17.54 3.43 3.71
N PRO A 124 18.71 3.27 4.33
CA PRO A 124 19.90 2.81 3.62
C PRO A 124 19.90 1.30 3.36
N GLY A 125 19.01 0.57 4.02
CA GLY A 125 18.91 -0.88 3.94
C GLY A 125 18.08 -1.37 2.77
N PRO A 126 17.63 -2.63 2.81
CA PRO A 126 16.82 -3.21 1.75
C PRO A 126 15.47 -2.50 1.62
N LEU A 127 14.97 -2.48 0.39
CA LEU A 127 13.60 -2.02 0.10
C LEU A 127 12.60 -2.91 0.85
N MET A 128 11.62 -2.30 1.49
CA MET A 128 10.58 -3.02 2.22
C MET A 128 9.22 -2.38 1.98
N ILE A 129 8.21 -3.22 1.80
CA ILE A 129 6.82 -2.79 1.74
C ILE A 129 6.06 -3.58 2.80
N SER A 130 5.41 -2.89 3.72
CA SER A 130 4.52 -3.50 4.72
C SER A 130 3.10 -3.05 4.46
N ILE A 131 2.17 -4.00 4.37
CA ILE A 131 0.75 -3.71 4.19
C ILE A 131 -0.02 -4.29 5.36
N THR A 132 -0.93 -3.49 5.90
CA THR A 132 -1.96 -3.93 6.84
C THR A 132 -3.30 -3.80 6.14
N ALA A 133 -4.02 -4.90 6.00
CA ALA A 133 -5.30 -4.97 5.30
C ALA A 133 -6.43 -5.37 6.24
N PHE A 134 -7.60 -4.87 5.91
CA PHE A 134 -8.82 -5.13 6.70
C PHE A 134 -9.91 -5.72 5.83
#